data_f4738df4dccb5416e0ba25b77bff0c01
#
_entry.id   f4738df4dccb5416e0ba25b77bff0c01
#
_cell.length_a   1.000
_cell.length_b   1.000
_cell.length_c   1.000
_cell.angle_alpha   90.00
_cell.angle_beta   90.00
_cell.angle_gamma   90.00
#
_symmetry.space_group_name_H-M   'P 1'
#
loop_
_entity.id
_entity.type
_entity.pdbx_description
1 polymer ?
#
loop_
_entity_poly.entity_id
_entity_poly.type
_entity_poly.pdbx_seq_one_letter_code
_entity_poly.pdbx_strand_id
1 'polypeptide(L)'
;LSLSSSGRVREKRLVYQYNYRIVDSKGRDLVLPGTVELSRDITYADSDVLAKTQEEALLWRDMEGDLVQQLMRRLAAAKPTAPATPE
;
A
#
# COMPACT_ATOMS: atom_id res chain seq x y z
N LEU A 1 -15.34 -14.85 14.36
CA LEU A 1 -16.26 -13.94 13.89
C LEU A 1 -17.51 -13.94 14.68
N SER A 2 -17.70 -12.94 15.35
CA SER A 2 -18.78 -12.88 16.28
C SER A 2 -19.99 -12.35 15.58
N LEU A 3 -21.07 -13.04 15.73
CA LEU A 3 -22.28 -12.65 15.06
C LEU A 3 -23.34 -12.47 16.10
N SER A 4 -23.76 -11.29 16.28
CA SER A 4 -24.88 -11.09 17.13
C SER A 4 -26.09 -10.87 16.28
N SER A 5 -27.23 -11.09 16.83
CA SER A 5 -28.43 -11.01 16.05
C SER A 5 -28.72 -9.60 15.62
N SER A 6 -28.28 -8.64 16.39
CA SER A 6 -28.46 -7.27 16.00
C SER A 6 -27.13 -6.59 16.20
N GLY A 7 -26.88 -5.58 15.43
CA GLY A 7 -25.61 -4.93 15.56
C GLY A 7 -24.47 -5.86 15.27
N ARG A 8 -24.64 -6.66 14.26
CA ARG A 8 -23.61 -7.59 13.87
C ARG A 8 -22.35 -6.84 13.52
N VAL A 9 -21.24 -7.26 14.08
CA VAL A 9 -19.97 -6.60 13.87
C VAL A 9 -19.10 -7.45 12.98
N ARG A 10 -18.50 -6.82 11.99
CA ARG A 10 -17.59 -7.50 11.09
C ARG A 10 -16.28 -6.76 11.04
N GLU A 11 -15.24 -7.53 10.86
CA GLU A 11 -13.93 -6.96 10.64
C GLU A 11 -13.46 -7.31 9.25
N LYS A 12 -12.78 -6.37 8.63
CA LYS A 12 -12.29 -6.56 7.30
C LYS A 12 -10.88 -6.00 7.25
N ARG A 13 -9.99 -6.73 6.63
CA ARG A 13 -8.63 -6.26 6.46
C ARG A 13 -8.43 -5.87 5.02
N LEU A 14 -8.01 -4.64 4.81
CA LEU A 14 -7.69 -4.15 3.49
C LEU A 14 -6.19 -4.30 3.30
N VAL A 15 -5.80 -4.97 2.23
CA VAL A 15 -4.39 -5.23 1.97
C VAL A 15 -4.04 -4.67 0.62
N TYR A 16 -2.96 -3.94 0.59
CA TYR A 16 -2.40 -3.42 -0.64
C TYR A 16 -1.03 -4.04 -0.79
N GLN A 17 -0.83 -4.81 -1.81
CA GLN A 17 0.46 -5.44 -2.06
C GLN A 17 0.94 -5.02 -3.42
N TYR A 18 2.13 -4.48 -3.49
CA TYR A 18 2.63 -3.91 -4.72
C TYR A 18 4.06 -4.34 -4.95
N ASN A 19 4.30 -4.97 -6.07
CA ASN A 19 5.64 -5.38 -6.47
C ASN A 19 6.21 -4.29 -7.35
N TYR A 20 7.46 -3.95 -7.12
CA TYR A 20 8.08 -2.86 -7.84
C TYR A 20 9.47 -3.21 -8.27
N ARG A 21 9.95 -2.45 -9.23
CA ARG A 21 11.27 -2.56 -9.76
C ARG A 21 11.74 -1.16 -10.09
N ILE A 22 12.99 -0.85 -9.80
CA ILE A 22 13.56 0.45 -10.12
C ILE A 22 14.73 0.21 -11.05
N VAL A 23 14.64 0.77 -12.24
CA VAL A 23 15.65 0.53 -13.26
C VAL A 23 16.20 1.86 -13.74
N ASP A 24 17.40 1.80 -14.29
CA ASP A 24 17.98 3.00 -14.87
C ASP A 24 17.51 3.12 -16.32
N SER A 25 18.05 4.11 -17.03
CA SER A 25 17.62 4.38 -18.39
C SER A 25 17.98 3.26 -19.35
N LYS A 26 18.85 2.37 -18.93
CA LYS A 26 19.24 1.23 -19.77
C LYS A 26 18.54 -0.05 -19.36
N GLY A 27 17.56 0.07 -18.46
CA GLY A 27 16.79 -1.10 -18.06
C GLY A 27 17.44 -1.95 -16.99
N ARG A 28 18.53 -1.50 -16.40
CA ARG A 28 19.20 -2.29 -15.36
C ARG A 28 18.65 -1.92 -14.01
N ASP A 29 18.55 -2.92 -13.15
CA ASP A 29 18.02 -2.71 -11.81
C ASP A 29 18.95 -1.81 -11.00
N LEU A 30 18.39 -0.76 -10.42
CA LEU A 30 19.13 0.07 -9.49
C LEU A 30 19.11 -0.53 -8.10
N VAL A 31 18.02 -1.19 -7.77
CA VAL A 31 17.91 -1.93 -6.51
C VAL A 31 17.23 -3.24 -6.85
N LEU A 32 17.34 -4.18 -5.94
CA LEU A 32 16.64 -5.44 -6.13
C LEU A 32 15.14 -5.20 -6.15
N PRO A 33 14.42 -5.95 -6.97
CA PRO A 33 12.96 -5.84 -6.94
C PRO A 33 12.43 -6.07 -5.54
N GLY A 34 11.39 -5.39 -5.20
CA GLY A 34 10.84 -5.47 -3.86
C GLY A 34 9.34 -5.43 -3.86
N THR A 35 8.80 -5.56 -2.68
CA THR A 35 7.37 -5.56 -2.47
C THR A 35 7.04 -4.62 -1.32
N VAL A 36 6.01 -3.82 -1.50
CA VAL A 36 5.45 -3.03 -0.44
C VAL A 36 4.10 -3.63 -0.08
N GLU A 37 3.88 -3.82 1.20
CA GLU A 37 2.60 -4.34 1.66
C GLU A 37 2.08 -3.42 2.74
N LEU A 38 0.86 -2.97 2.56
CA LEU A 38 0.19 -2.12 3.52
C LEU A 38 -1.13 -2.76 3.88
N SER A 39 -1.52 -2.63 5.13
CA SER A 39 -2.81 -3.16 5.53
C SER A 39 -3.45 -2.22 6.52
N ARG A 40 -4.77 -2.24 6.51
CA ARG A 40 -5.58 -1.48 7.45
C ARG A 40 -6.77 -2.34 7.82
N ASP A 41 -7.17 -2.26 9.06
CA ASP A 41 -8.34 -2.99 9.51
C ASP A 41 -9.49 -2.01 9.64
N ILE A 42 -10.66 -2.44 9.23
CA ILE A 42 -11.85 -1.65 9.38
C ILE A 42 -12.93 -2.52 9.99
N THR A 43 -13.61 -1.98 10.98
CA THR A 43 -14.67 -2.69 11.69
C THR A 43 -15.95 -1.93 11.49
N TYR A 44 -17.04 -2.64 11.21
CA TYR A 44 -18.31 -1.97 11.08
C TYR A 44 -19.45 -2.91 11.40
N ALA A 45 -20.54 -2.31 11.83
CA ALA A 45 -21.77 -3.03 12.08
C ALA A 45 -22.64 -2.95 10.83
N ASP A 46 -23.56 -3.90 10.73
CA ASP A 46 -24.44 -3.92 9.57
C ASP A 46 -25.23 -2.64 9.42
N SER A 47 -25.56 -2.02 10.54
CA SER A 47 -26.35 -0.79 10.49
C SER A 47 -25.57 0.37 9.91
N ASP A 48 -24.25 0.25 9.82
CA ASP A 48 -23.42 1.35 9.35
C ASP A 48 -22.79 1.08 8.00
N VAL A 49 -23.33 0.14 7.24
CA VAL A 49 -22.63 -0.32 6.05
C VAL A 49 -22.37 0.81 5.08
N LEU A 50 -23.35 1.70 4.88
CA LEU A 50 -23.14 2.78 3.91
C LEU A 50 -22.02 3.70 4.34
N ALA A 51 -22.07 4.15 5.60
CA ALA A 51 -21.05 5.06 6.09
C ALA A 51 -19.68 4.39 6.09
N LYS A 52 -19.63 3.13 6.44
CA LYS A 52 -18.36 2.42 6.48
C LYS A 52 -17.83 2.11 5.09
N THR A 53 -18.72 1.94 4.13
CA THR A 53 -18.27 1.77 2.76
C THR A 53 -17.56 3.03 2.27
N GLN A 54 -18.08 4.19 2.65
CA GLN A 54 -17.41 5.44 2.31
C GLN A 54 -16.09 5.57 3.05
N GLU A 55 -16.06 5.15 4.30
CA GLU A 55 -14.84 5.18 5.08
C GLU A 55 -13.80 4.26 4.46
N GLU A 56 -14.23 3.10 3.99
CA GLU A 56 -13.31 2.17 3.35
C GLU A 56 -12.70 2.78 2.11
N ALA A 57 -13.48 3.51 1.32
CA ALA A 57 -12.95 4.15 0.14
C ALA A 57 -11.88 5.18 0.50
N LEU A 58 -12.07 5.87 1.61
CA LEU A 58 -11.05 6.81 2.05
C LEU A 58 -9.81 6.10 2.54
N LEU A 59 -9.98 4.95 3.18
CA LEU A 59 -8.81 4.17 3.62
C LEU A 59 -8.01 3.69 2.42
N TRP A 60 -8.68 3.24 1.38
CA TRP A 60 -7.96 2.82 0.18
C TRP A 60 -7.16 3.97 -0.40
N ARG A 61 -7.74 5.15 -0.42
CA ARG A 61 -7.04 6.32 -0.93
C ARG A 61 -5.84 6.66 -0.06
N ASP A 62 -6.02 6.57 1.26
CA ASP A 62 -4.91 6.80 2.17
C ASP A 62 -3.79 5.83 1.95
N MET A 63 -4.13 4.55 1.78
CA MET A 63 -3.13 3.53 1.57
C MET A 63 -2.40 3.75 0.26
N GLU A 64 -3.12 4.18 -0.76
CA GLU A 64 -2.50 4.46 -2.03
C GLU A 64 -1.50 5.60 -1.90
N GLY A 65 -1.86 6.65 -1.18
CA GLY A 65 -0.94 7.74 -0.95
C GLY A 65 0.29 7.30 -0.17
N ASP A 66 0.08 6.45 0.84
CA ASP A 66 1.19 5.92 1.61
C ASP A 66 2.10 5.07 0.74
N LEU A 67 1.51 4.25 -0.12
CA LEU A 67 2.28 3.44 -1.04
C LEU A 67 3.15 4.32 -1.93
N VAL A 68 2.56 5.37 -2.50
CA VAL A 68 3.30 6.25 -3.37
C VAL A 68 4.45 6.89 -2.61
N GLN A 69 4.21 7.33 -1.38
CA GLN A 69 5.28 7.95 -0.61
C GLN A 69 6.40 6.97 -0.31
N GLN A 70 6.06 5.73 -0.01
CA GLN A 70 7.10 4.73 0.23
C GLN A 70 7.91 4.46 -1.02
N LEU A 71 7.24 4.38 -2.17
CA LEU A 71 7.95 4.16 -3.41
C LEU A 71 8.85 5.35 -3.74
N MET A 72 8.37 6.56 -3.49
CA MET A 72 9.18 7.73 -3.76
C MET A 72 10.41 7.76 -2.86
N ARG A 73 10.27 7.36 -1.61
CA ARG A 73 11.42 7.30 -0.71
C ARG A 73 12.44 6.27 -1.19
N ARG A 74 11.97 5.14 -1.67
CA ARG A 74 12.87 4.11 -2.16
C ARG A 74 13.54 4.55 -3.44
N LEU A 75 12.81 5.25 -4.29
CA LEU A 75 13.39 5.79 -5.51
C LEU A 75 14.48 6.81 -5.17
N ALA A 76 14.22 7.68 -4.20
CA ALA A 76 15.19 8.67 -3.82
C ALA A 76 16.44 8.05 -3.24
N ALA A 77 16.30 6.92 -2.58
CA ALA A 77 17.44 6.24 -2.00
C ALA A 77 18.17 5.35 -3.00
N ALA A 78 17.53 5.06 -4.12
CA ALA A 78 18.11 4.18 -5.11
C ALA A 78 19.05 4.99 -5.98
N LYS A 79 20.31 4.88 -5.74
CA LYS A 79 21.28 5.64 -6.49
C LYS A 79 21.94 4.76 -7.51
N PRO A 80 22.30 5.33 -8.64
CA PRO A 80 23.09 4.57 -9.61
C PRO A 80 24.34 4.13 -8.89
N THR A 81 24.51 2.84 -8.83
CA THR A 81 25.68 2.35 -8.17
C THR A 81 26.91 2.66 -8.93
N ALA A 82 26.75 2.83 -10.18
CA ALA A 82 27.91 3.13 -10.91
C ALA A 82 28.09 4.52 -10.87
N PRO A 83 28.74 5.00 -10.33
CA PRO A 83 28.93 6.30 -10.48
C PRO A 83 29.74 6.46 -11.61
N ALA A 84 29.59 6.43 -12.01
CA ALA A 84 30.14 6.48 -12.61
C ALA A 84 30.90 6.55 -13.14
N THR A 85 31.25 6.68 -13.45
CA THR A 85 31.94 6.70 -13.86
C THR A 85 32.40 7.05 -14.35
N PRO A 86 32.97 7.25 -14.66
CA PRO A 86 33.47 7.65 -14.97
C PRO A 86 33.90 7.86 -15.58
N GLU A 87 34.13 7.84 -15.69
CA GLU A 87 34.68 8.07 -16.10
C GLU A 87 34.87 8.29 -16.49
#